data_72bc576635d5800dd4d80a1a4d6b97b0
#
_entry.id   72bc576635d5800dd4d80a1a4d6b97b0
#
_cell.length_a   1.000
_cell.length_b   1.000
_cell.length_c   1.000
_cell.angle_alpha   90.00
_cell.angle_beta   90.00
_cell.angle_gamma   90.00
#
_symmetry.space_group_name_H-M   'P 1'
#
loop_
_entity.id
_entity.type
_entity.pdbx_description
1 polymer ?
#
loop_
_entity_poly.entity_id
_entity_poly.type
_entity_poly.pdbx_seq_one_letter_code
_entity_poly.pdbx_strand_id
1 'polypeptide(L)'
;MPPRMQRALLSVSDKTGLVDFARGLAAAGVELLSTGGTARALRGAGLPVKDVSEHTGFPEMLDGRVKTLHPKVHGGLLYLRGNAEHEAAVAQHGIAPIDLVVVNLYPFEATVAMPGVSLHDAIENIDIGGPSMLRSAAKNHESVTVVCDPADYAEVAAALANGGNTSLALRRRLAAKAYARTAAYDAAISAHLQREFAAAAGEAAPLPESLALSARRAQPLRYGENPHQRAALYGAFGEHFRQLHGKELSYNNLLDLTAAAQLIAEFAGDAPTLAILKHTNPCGVGQGAGLREAWDRAFATDRQAPFGGVIAVNQPLDGPCAEAVAEIFSEVIVAPAFAPEALAVLQKKKNLRLVEVSGGEAAAGGWDLRGVGFGSYLLQERDAKSVGAEELKVVTHRAPTDAELRAMRFGWRVVKHVKSNAIIYAGADRTLGIGAGQMSRVDASRLAVWKAGEAGLELAGCVVCSDAFFPFADGLLAAAEAGATAAIQPGVPVRGA
;
A
#
# COMPACT_ATOMS: atom_id res chain seq x y z
N MET A 1 24.47 32.66 -19.90
CA MET A 1 23.23 31.83 -20.05
C MET A 1 23.70 30.42 -20.35
N PRO A 2 23.06 29.39 -19.86
CA PRO A 2 23.36 28.03 -20.30
C PRO A 2 23.13 27.93 -21.80
N PRO A 3 23.94 27.12 -22.52
CA PRO A 3 23.75 26.94 -23.95
C PRO A 3 22.33 26.42 -24.25
N ARG A 4 21.74 26.84 -25.37
CA ARG A 4 20.43 26.35 -25.81
C ARG A 4 20.48 24.83 -25.99
N MET A 5 19.40 24.17 -25.64
CA MET A 5 19.21 22.74 -25.90
C MET A 5 19.22 22.50 -27.42
N GLN A 6 20.03 21.56 -27.88
CA GLN A 6 20.22 21.28 -29.30
C GLN A 6 19.62 19.94 -29.73
N ARG A 7 19.66 18.93 -28.84
CA ARG A 7 19.27 17.57 -29.18
C ARG A 7 18.57 16.86 -28.02
N ALA A 8 17.46 16.19 -28.36
CA ALA A 8 16.68 15.38 -27.46
C ALA A 8 16.58 13.93 -27.96
N LEU A 9 16.77 12.96 -27.08
CA LEU A 9 16.52 11.56 -27.35
C LEU A 9 15.22 11.14 -26.63
N LEU A 10 14.25 10.67 -27.42
CA LEU A 10 12.94 10.25 -26.96
C LEU A 10 12.72 8.74 -27.21
N SER A 11 12.48 7.99 -26.14
CA SER A 11 12.19 6.56 -26.22
C SER A 11 11.19 6.20 -25.10
N VAL A 12 9.90 6.14 -25.44
CA VAL A 12 8.83 6.00 -24.46
C VAL A 12 7.90 4.83 -24.81
N SER A 13 7.50 4.08 -23.79
CA SER A 13 6.44 3.08 -23.86
C SER A 13 5.07 3.76 -23.78
N ASP A 14 4.84 4.58 -22.76
CA ASP A 14 3.67 5.45 -22.62
C ASP A 14 3.85 6.72 -23.47
N LYS A 15 2.95 6.92 -24.43
CA LYS A 15 2.97 8.03 -25.39
C LYS A 15 2.06 9.19 -25.02
N THR A 16 1.52 9.19 -23.80
CA THR A 16 0.66 10.28 -23.29
C THR A 16 1.38 11.62 -23.40
N GLY A 17 0.80 12.58 -24.10
CA GLY A 17 1.34 13.93 -24.29
C GLY A 17 2.63 14.03 -25.09
N LEU A 18 3.19 12.90 -25.59
CA LEU A 18 4.48 12.85 -26.29
C LEU A 18 4.52 13.76 -27.53
N VAL A 19 3.50 13.68 -28.38
CA VAL A 19 3.49 14.38 -29.68
C VAL A 19 3.51 15.90 -29.49
N ASP A 20 2.70 16.41 -28.57
CA ASP A 20 2.62 17.85 -28.30
C ASP A 20 3.91 18.36 -27.65
N PHE A 21 4.48 17.57 -26.73
CA PHE A 21 5.78 17.87 -26.14
C PHE A 21 6.88 17.92 -27.21
N ALA A 22 6.98 16.89 -28.05
CA ALA A 22 7.98 16.82 -29.15
C ALA A 22 7.80 17.93 -30.19
N ARG A 23 6.57 18.34 -30.48
CA ARG A 23 6.27 19.48 -31.33
C ARG A 23 6.82 20.78 -30.77
N GLY A 24 6.69 20.98 -29.44
CA GLY A 24 7.29 22.11 -28.72
C GLY A 24 8.82 22.09 -28.80
N LEU A 25 9.45 20.94 -28.67
CA LEU A 25 10.91 20.78 -28.81
C LEU A 25 11.37 21.13 -30.25
N ALA A 26 10.71 20.58 -31.27
CA ALA A 26 11.04 20.84 -32.67
C ALA A 26 10.84 22.32 -33.04
N ALA A 27 9.78 22.96 -32.56
CA ALA A 27 9.54 24.40 -32.76
C ALA A 27 10.61 25.26 -32.08
N ALA A 28 11.23 24.80 -30.98
CA ALA A 28 12.36 25.45 -30.34
C ALA A 28 13.71 25.19 -31.06
N GLY A 29 13.71 24.42 -32.15
CA GLY A 29 14.91 24.08 -32.94
C GLY A 29 15.71 22.90 -32.37
N VAL A 30 15.13 22.08 -31.53
CA VAL A 30 15.77 20.89 -30.94
C VAL A 30 15.68 19.73 -31.94
N GLU A 31 16.83 19.11 -32.28
CA GLU A 31 16.86 17.89 -33.10
C GLU A 31 16.30 16.72 -32.29
N LEU A 32 15.37 15.95 -32.87
CA LEU A 32 14.73 14.81 -32.23
C LEU A 32 15.39 13.50 -32.65
N LEU A 33 16.00 12.79 -31.71
CA LEU A 33 16.46 11.42 -31.88
C LEU A 33 15.42 10.46 -31.28
N SER A 34 15.14 9.38 -31.98
CA SER A 34 14.20 8.38 -31.45
C SER A 34 14.44 6.99 -32.06
N THR A 35 13.74 5.99 -31.52
CA THR A 35 13.82 4.61 -32.02
C THR A 35 12.45 3.93 -31.97
N GLY A 36 12.28 2.88 -32.77
CA GLY A 36 11.14 1.96 -32.70
C GLY A 36 9.76 2.62 -32.78
N GLY A 37 8.88 2.23 -31.86
CA GLY A 37 7.49 2.71 -31.81
C GLY A 37 7.35 4.20 -31.51
N THR A 38 8.29 4.79 -30.78
CA THR A 38 8.31 6.24 -30.49
C THR A 38 8.61 7.02 -31.76
N ALA A 39 9.63 6.62 -32.52
CA ALA A 39 9.97 7.25 -33.79
C ALA A 39 8.81 7.19 -34.82
N ARG A 40 8.13 6.04 -34.91
CA ARG A 40 6.94 5.89 -35.77
C ARG A 40 5.82 6.84 -35.37
N ALA A 41 5.53 6.98 -34.09
CA ALA A 41 4.48 7.86 -33.58
C ALA A 41 4.78 9.34 -33.90
N LEU A 42 6.02 9.77 -33.69
CA LEU A 42 6.44 11.14 -33.95
C LEU A 42 6.44 11.47 -35.45
N ARG A 43 6.95 10.58 -36.30
CA ARG A 43 6.91 10.73 -37.77
C ARG A 43 5.48 10.74 -38.31
N GLY A 44 4.60 9.87 -37.76
CA GLY A 44 3.18 9.86 -38.09
C GLY A 44 2.46 11.17 -37.74
N ALA A 45 3.00 11.94 -36.80
CA ALA A 45 2.53 13.28 -36.46
C ALA A 45 3.21 14.40 -37.26
N GLY A 46 4.00 14.05 -38.29
CA GLY A 46 4.67 15.00 -39.19
C GLY A 46 5.94 15.64 -38.64
N LEU A 47 6.52 15.08 -37.54
CA LEU A 47 7.73 15.64 -36.96
C LEU A 47 9.00 15.06 -37.60
N PRO A 48 10.04 15.88 -37.84
CA PRO A 48 11.32 15.41 -38.31
C PRO A 48 12.05 14.65 -37.19
N VAL A 49 12.25 13.36 -37.36
CA VAL A 49 12.89 12.50 -36.37
C VAL A 49 14.02 11.72 -37.02
N LYS A 50 15.21 11.83 -36.47
CA LYS A 50 16.37 11.05 -36.84
C LYS A 50 16.39 9.77 -36.07
N ASP A 51 16.62 8.63 -36.72
CA ASP A 51 16.75 7.36 -36.01
C ASP A 51 18.05 7.27 -35.21
N VAL A 52 18.01 6.58 -34.09
CA VAL A 52 19.22 6.32 -33.27
C VAL A 52 20.25 5.53 -34.10
N SER A 53 19.82 4.60 -34.95
CA SER A 53 20.71 3.88 -35.89
C SER A 53 21.44 4.80 -36.86
N GLU A 54 20.77 5.83 -37.39
CA GLU A 54 21.40 6.86 -38.23
C GLU A 54 22.38 7.72 -37.41
N HIS A 55 22.02 8.05 -36.18
CA HIS A 55 22.87 8.84 -35.30
C HIS A 55 24.15 8.10 -34.89
N THR A 56 24.03 6.80 -34.59
CA THR A 56 25.16 5.96 -34.17
C THR A 56 25.98 5.45 -35.35
N GLY A 57 25.34 5.27 -36.49
CA GLY A 57 25.89 4.55 -37.64
C GLY A 57 25.89 3.04 -37.42
N PHE A 58 25.12 2.53 -36.47
CA PHE A 58 25.07 1.13 -36.09
C PHE A 58 23.62 0.61 -36.14
N PRO A 59 23.37 -0.55 -36.79
CA PRO A 59 22.01 -1.08 -36.91
C PRO A 59 21.45 -1.56 -35.58
N GLU A 60 20.13 -1.57 -35.47
CA GLU A 60 19.43 -2.30 -34.42
C GLU A 60 19.65 -3.81 -34.57
N MET A 61 19.99 -4.54 -33.48
CA MET A 61 20.33 -5.95 -33.50
C MET A 61 19.60 -6.71 -32.40
N LEU A 62 19.62 -8.05 -32.51
CA LEU A 62 19.12 -9.00 -31.50
C LEU A 62 17.65 -8.67 -31.14
N ASP A 63 16.81 -8.57 -32.17
CA ASP A 63 15.38 -8.25 -32.07
C ASP A 63 15.08 -6.99 -31.24
N GLY A 64 16.00 -6.01 -31.34
CA GLY A 64 15.88 -4.72 -30.66
C GLY A 64 16.46 -4.67 -29.25
N ARG A 65 17.06 -5.73 -28.75
CA ARG A 65 17.72 -5.72 -27.43
C ARG A 65 18.94 -4.80 -27.39
N VAL A 66 19.58 -4.55 -28.55
CA VAL A 66 20.70 -3.62 -28.69
C VAL A 66 20.36 -2.55 -29.71
N LYS A 67 20.06 -1.34 -29.26
CA LYS A 67 19.79 -0.15 -30.10
C LYS A 67 20.38 1.13 -29.52
N THR A 68 20.26 1.34 -28.21
CA THR A 68 20.69 2.58 -27.52
C THR A 68 21.97 2.37 -26.71
N LEU A 69 22.43 1.14 -26.50
CA LEU A 69 23.67 0.80 -25.81
C LEU A 69 24.87 1.03 -26.72
N HIS A 70 25.19 2.29 -26.98
CA HIS A 70 26.23 2.68 -27.92
C HIS A 70 27.05 3.86 -27.39
N PRO A 71 28.38 3.90 -27.61
CA PRO A 71 29.24 5.00 -27.14
C PRO A 71 28.79 6.38 -27.61
N LYS A 72 28.25 6.52 -28.81
CA LYS A 72 27.73 7.81 -29.30
C LYS A 72 26.48 8.29 -28.56
N VAL A 73 25.68 7.39 -28.00
CA VAL A 73 24.54 7.76 -27.15
C VAL A 73 25.05 8.11 -25.76
N HIS A 74 25.72 7.17 -25.09
CA HIS A 74 26.15 7.37 -23.71
C HIS A 74 27.27 8.40 -23.56
N GLY A 75 28.17 8.51 -24.53
CA GLY A 75 29.16 9.57 -24.59
C GLY A 75 28.54 10.95 -24.71
N GLY A 76 27.52 11.08 -25.59
CA GLY A 76 26.75 12.34 -25.74
C GLY A 76 26.02 12.78 -24.48
N LEU A 77 25.65 11.82 -23.60
CA LEU A 77 25.01 12.06 -22.31
C LEU A 77 26.01 12.32 -21.17
N LEU A 78 27.14 11.63 -21.16
CA LEU A 78 28.02 11.54 -19.98
C LEU A 78 29.19 12.51 -20.00
N TYR A 79 29.61 13.03 -21.16
CA TYR A 79 30.74 13.92 -21.18
C TYR A 79 30.47 15.23 -20.43
N LEU A 80 31.45 15.69 -19.67
CA LEU A 80 31.36 16.94 -18.90
C LEU A 80 31.58 18.13 -19.85
N ARG A 81 30.55 18.91 -20.07
CA ARG A 81 30.61 20.12 -20.91
C ARG A 81 31.49 21.17 -20.22
N GLY A 82 32.34 21.82 -21.02
CA GLY A 82 33.37 22.74 -20.49
C GLY A 82 34.64 22.06 -19.98
N ASN A 83 34.74 20.72 -19.99
CA ASN A 83 35.98 20.00 -19.74
C ASN A 83 36.71 19.78 -21.07
N ALA A 84 37.86 20.41 -21.24
CA ALA A 84 38.62 20.43 -22.52
C ALA A 84 39.05 19.03 -22.99
N GLU A 85 39.43 18.13 -22.06
CA GLU A 85 39.78 16.75 -22.41
C GLU A 85 38.59 15.95 -22.91
N HIS A 86 37.42 16.11 -22.24
CA HIS A 86 36.18 15.45 -22.67
C HIS A 86 35.70 15.98 -24.01
N GLU A 87 35.75 17.30 -24.25
CA GLU A 87 35.35 17.91 -25.49
C GLU A 87 36.27 17.48 -26.66
N ALA A 88 37.58 17.40 -26.43
CA ALA A 88 38.52 16.87 -27.43
C ALA A 88 38.22 15.40 -27.77
N ALA A 89 37.97 14.57 -26.73
CA ALA A 89 37.65 13.16 -26.92
C ALA A 89 36.33 12.95 -27.70
N VAL A 90 35.23 13.65 -27.35
CA VAL A 90 33.98 13.53 -28.07
C VAL A 90 34.09 14.04 -29.52
N ALA A 91 34.85 15.11 -29.76
CA ALA A 91 35.11 15.61 -31.11
C ALA A 91 35.91 14.60 -31.94
N GLN A 92 36.97 14.00 -31.38
CA GLN A 92 37.77 12.98 -32.05
C GLN A 92 36.94 11.75 -32.47
N HIS A 93 35.98 11.35 -31.65
CA HIS A 93 35.13 10.19 -31.92
C HIS A 93 33.78 10.51 -32.61
N GLY A 94 33.55 11.76 -32.99
CA GLY A 94 32.32 12.20 -33.65
C GLY A 94 31.08 12.00 -32.78
N ILE A 95 31.23 12.21 -31.45
CA ILE A 95 30.13 12.09 -30.46
C ILE A 95 29.49 13.46 -30.31
N ALA A 96 28.24 13.57 -30.72
CA ALA A 96 27.45 14.79 -30.58
C ALA A 96 26.73 14.88 -29.23
N PRO A 97 26.55 16.08 -28.65
CA PRO A 97 25.86 16.24 -27.36
C PRO A 97 24.39 15.82 -27.44
N ILE A 98 23.89 15.23 -26.37
CA ILE A 98 22.45 14.99 -26.14
C ILE A 98 22.09 15.76 -24.87
N ASP A 99 21.16 16.71 -24.97
CA ASP A 99 20.84 17.66 -23.90
C ASP A 99 19.60 17.29 -23.10
N LEU A 100 18.74 16.48 -23.71
CA LEU A 100 17.50 15.99 -23.10
C LEU A 100 17.33 14.50 -23.39
N VAL A 101 17.00 13.75 -22.36
CA VAL A 101 16.53 12.35 -22.48
C VAL A 101 15.10 12.26 -21.95
N VAL A 102 14.23 11.72 -22.77
CA VAL A 102 12.83 11.44 -22.42
C VAL A 102 12.60 9.94 -22.56
N VAL A 103 12.56 9.25 -21.46
CA VAL A 103 12.42 7.80 -21.42
C VAL A 103 11.48 7.41 -20.30
N ASN A 104 10.37 6.77 -20.62
CA ASN A 104 9.64 5.97 -19.64
C ASN A 104 9.87 4.48 -19.95
N LEU A 105 10.10 3.72 -18.88
CA LEU A 105 10.50 2.33 -18.99
C LEU A 105 9.37 1.45 -19.51
N TYR A 106 9.69 0.27 -19.98
CA TYR A 106 8.68 -0.74 -20.29
C TYR A 106 7.83 -1.01 -19.05
N PRO A 107 6.51 -1.26 -19.22
CA PRO A 107 5.58 -1.36 -18.09
C PRO A 107 5.67 -2.74 -17.41
N PHE A 108 6.85 -3.11 -16.90
CA PHE A 108 7.12 -4.40 -16.28
C PHE A 108 6.11 -4.72 -15.16
N GLU A 109 5.86 -3.75 -14.27
CA GLU A 109 4.94 -3.93 -13.14
C GLU A 109 3.51 -4.24 -13.63
N ALA A 110 3.05 -3.57 -14.68
CA ALA A 110 1.75 -3.83 -15.28
C ALA A 110 1.72 -5.18 -16.01
N THR A 111 2.80 -5.55 -16.67
CA THR A 111 2.92 -6.83 -17.38
C THR A 111 2.81 -8.00 -16.42
N VAL A 112 3.58 -7.99 -15.32
CA VAL A 112 3.56 -9.09 -14.33
C VAL A 112 2.29 -9.13 -13.47
N ALA A 113 1.49 -8.07 -13.49
CA ALA A 113 0.18 -8.05 -12.85
C ALA A 113 -0.93 -8.69 -13.72
N MET A 114 -0.67 -8.98 -15.00
CA MET A 114 -1.65 -9.60 -15.89
C MET A 114 -1.83 -11.08 -15.52
N PRO A 115 -3.08 -11.57 -15.39
CA PRO A 115 -3.32 -12.99 -15.15
C PRO A 115 -2.72 -13.87 -16.26
N GLY A 116 -1.95 -14.89 -15.87
CA GLY A 116 -1.41 -15.88 -16.81
C GLY A 116 -0.21 -15.43 -17.65
N VAL A 117 0.43 -14.29 -17.31
CA VAL A 117 1.69 -13.90 -17.97
C VAL A 117 2.75 -14.96 -17.76
N SER A 118 3.48 -15.33 -18.83
CA SER A 118 4.57 -16.28 -18.71
C SER A 118 5.84 -15.62 -18.15
N LEU A 119 6.70 -16.42 -17.50
CA LEU A 119 8.02 -15.93 -17.06
C LEU A 119 8.84 -15.40 -18.25
N HIS A 120 8.71 -16.02 -19.42
CA HIS A 120 9.37 -15.55 -20.64
C HIS A 120 8.91 -14.14 -21.03
N ASP A 121 7.59 -13.92 -21.08
CA ASP A 121 7.05 -12.59 -21.42
C ASP A 121 7.43 -11.54 -20.38
N ALA A 122 7.46 -11.90 -19.10
CA ALA A 122 7.94 -11.01 -18.04
C ALA A 122 9.41 -10.61 -18.27
N ILE A 123 10.29 -11.57 -18.59
CA ILE A 123 11.71 -11.32 -18.86
C ILE A 123 11.89 -10.45 -20.10
N GLU A 124 11.16 -10.69 -21.20
CA GLU A 124 11.23 -9.88 -22.41
C GLU A 124 10.74 -8.42 -22.21
N ASN A 125 9.96 -8.17 -21.17
CA ASN A 125 9.55 -6.81 -20.76
C ASN A 125 10.51 -6.14 -19.79
N ILE A 126 11.70 -6.70 -19.52
CA ILE A 126 12.75 -6.03 -18.76
C ILE A 126 13.51 -5.07 -19.69
N ASP A 127 13.37 -3.77 -19.41
CA ASP A 127 14.07 -2.71 -20.15
C ASP A 127 15.51 -2.57 -19.66
N ILE A 128 16.48 -2.72 -20.56
CA ILE A 128 17.91 -2.52 -20.29
C ILE A 128 18.39 -1.15 -20.76
N GLY A 129 18.01 -0.75 -21.95
CA GLY A 129 18.47 0.50 -22.57
C GLY A 129 17.91 1.75 -21.89
N GLY A 130 16.62 1.70 -21.52
CA GLY A 130 15.94 2.80 -20.85
C GLY A 130 16.58 3.19 -19.50
N PRO A 131 16.73 2.27 -18.55
CA PRO A 131 17.43 2.55 -17.29
C PRO A 131 18.85 3.05 -17.50
N SER A 132 19.59 2.49 -18.46
CA SER A 132 20.96 2.92 -18.76
C SER A 132 21.02 4.38 -19.21
N MET A 133 20.12 4.80 -20.10
CA MET A 133 20.02 6.20 -20.56
C MET A 133 19.58 7.14 -19.45
N LEU A 134 18.56 6.76 -18.66
CA LEU A 134 18.08 7.55 -17.52
C LEU A 134 19.20 7.80 -16.51
N ARG A 135 19.95 6.76 -16.15
CA ARG A 135 21.07 6.85 -15.20
C ARG A 135 22.22 7.69 -15.73
N SER A 136 22.56 7.56 -17.03
CA SER A 136 23.59 8.35 -17.67
C SER A 136 23.25 9.85 -17.67
N ALA A 137 22.03 10.20 -18.09
CA ALA A 137 21.55 11.57 -18.09
C ALA A 137 21.44 12.15 -16.66
N ALA A 138 20.88 11.39 -15.71
CA ALA A 138 20.73 11.79 -14.32
C ALA A 138 22.08 12.02 -13.64
N LYS A 139 23.11 11.20 -13.93
CA LYS A 139 24.47 11.40 -13.43
C LYS A 139 25.06 12.73 -13.91
N ASN A 140 24.79 13.11 -15.16
CA ASN A 140 25.29 14.36 -15.77
C ASN A 140 24.24 15.49 -15.74
N HIS A 141 23.42 15.56 -14.68
CA HIS A 141 22.34 16.56 -14.54
C HIS A 141 22.82 18.02 -14.56
N GLU A 142 24.07 18.30 -14.39
CA GLU A 142 24.62 19.66 -14.58
C GLU A 142 24.49 20.13 -16.04
N SER A 143 24.51 19.19 -16.98
CA SER A 143 24.43 19.46 -18.41
C SER A 143 23.20 18.90 -19.10
N VAL A 144 22.63 17.79 -18.61
CA VAL A 144 21.58 17.04 -19.30
C VAL A 144 20.29 17.07 -18.49
N THR A 145 19.18 17.30 -19.18
CA THR A 145 17.83 17.14 -18.62
C THR A 145 17.37 15.70 -18.80
N VAL A 146 16.80 15.08 -17.76
CA VAL A 146 16.24 13.74 -17.83
C VAL A 146 14.77 13.78 -17.44
N VAL A 147 13.90 13.17 -18.25
CA VAL A 147 12.46 13.07 -18.01
C VAL A 147 12.04 11.61 -18.09
N CYS A 148 11.46 11.10 -17.01
CA CYS A 148 10.99 9.72 -16.94
C CYS A 148 9.46 9.61 -16.74
N ASP A 149 8.75 10.73 -16.71
CA ASP A 149 7.32 10.78 -16.43
C ASP A 149 6.66 11.85 -17.31
N PRO A 150 5.58 11.54 -18.05
CA PRO A 150 4.85 12.52 -18.86
C PRO A 150 4.34 13.74 -18.08
N ALA A 151 4.09 13.61 -16.79
CA ALA A 151 3.68 14.73 -15.93
C ALA A 151 4.69 15.89 -15.87
N ASP A 152 5.96 15.64 -16.21
CA ASP A 152 7.01 16.65 -16.19
C ASP A 152 7.14 17.41 -17.55
N TYR A 153 6.43 16.99 -18.59
CA TYR A 153 6.55 17.58 -19.94
C TYR A 153 6.21 19.07 -19.97
N ALA A 154 5.14 19.47 -19.30
CA ALA A 154 4.68 20.85 -19.27
C ALA A 154 5.73 21.81 -18.66
N GLU A 155 6.36 21.40 -17.55
CA GLU A 155 7.36 22.22 -16.86
C GLU A 155 8.65 22.34 -17.70
N VAL A 156 9.09 21.26 -18.34
CA VAL A 156 10.26 21.28 -19.22
C VAL A 156 9.99 22.13 -20.47
N ALA A 157 8.81 22.00 -21.08
CA ALA A 157 8.41 22.82 -22.23
C ALA A 157 8.37 24.31 -21.89
N ALA A 158 7.82 24.66 -20.71
CA ALA A 158 7.79 26.05 -20.22
C ALA A 158 9.21 26.62 -19.99
N ALA A 159 10.11 25.82 -19.43
CA ALA A 159 11.51 26.23 -19.23
C ALA A 159 12.23 26.50 -20.56
N LEU A 160 12.01 25.65 -21.56
CA LEU A 160 12.57 25.82 -22.92
C LEU A 160 12.04 27.09 -23.62
N ALA A 161 10.74 27.35 -23.54
CA ALA A 161 10.12 28.53 -24.14
C ALA A 161 10.67 29.83 -23.54
N ASN A 162 10.96 29.84 -22.22
CA ASN A 162 11.41 31.03 -21.49
C ASN A 162 12.93 31.27 -21.54
N GLY A 163 13.74 30.26 -21.76
CA GLY A 163 15.21 30.38 -21.66
C GLY A 163 16.01 29.52 -22.64
N GLY A 164 15.36 28.71 -23.45
CA GLY A 164 16.03 27.77 -24.38
C GLY A 164 16.71 26.58 -23.70
N ASN A 165 16.64 26.48 -22.38
CA ASN A 165 17.16 25.37 -21.58
C ASN A 165 16.47 25.29 -20.21
N THR A 166 16.62 24.17 -19.52
CA THR A 166 16.13 23.97 -18.15
C THR A 166 17.09 24.57 -17.10
N SER A 167 16.56 24.97 -15.96
CA SER A 167 17.38 25.40 -14.82
C SER A 167 18.10 24.23 -14.17
N LEU A 168 19.24 24.49 -13.51
CA LEU A 168 19.95 23.45 -12.74
C LEU A 168 19.08 22.87 -11.61
N ALA A 169 18.24 23.69 -10.97
CA ALA A 169 17.32 23.24 -9.92
C ALA A 169 16.34 22.22 -10.49
N LEU A 170 15.76 22.46 -11.66
CA LEU A 170 14.86 21.53 -12.34
C LEU A 170 15.58 20.24 -12.71
N ARG A 171 16.77 20.32 -13.32
CA ARG A 171 17.56 19.14 -13.67
C ARG A 171 17.91 18.27 -12.46
N ARG A 172 18.29 18.88 -11.33
CA ARG A 172 18.59 18.16 -10.09
C ARG A 172 17.36 17.41 -9.56
N ARG A 173 16.19 18.04 -9.58
CA ARG A 173 14.93 17.41 -9.17
C ARG A 173 14.56 16.23 -10.07
N LEU A 174 14.65 16.42 -11.39
CA LEU A 174 14.37 15.38 -12.36
C LEU A 174 15.37 14.23 -12.30
N ALA A 175 16.64 14.50 -12.06
CA ALA A 175 17.66 13.47 -11.87
C ALA A 175 17.38 12.59 -10.64
N ALA A 176 17.01 13.21 -9.51
CA ALA A 176 16.59 12.46 -8.34
C ALA A 176 15.36 11.59 -8.61
N LYS A 177 14.37 12.10 -9.37
CA LYS A 177 13.18 11.35 -9.80
C LYS A 177 13.54 10.17 -10.72
N ALA A 178 14.48 10.34 -11.65
CA ALA A 178 14.95 9.28 -12.53
C ALA A 178 15.63 8.14 -11.75
N TYR A 179 16.49 8.46 -10.77
CA TYR A 179 17.08 7.43 -9.91
C TYR A 179 16.05 6.72 -9.05
N ALA A 180 15.07 7.44 -8.50
CA ALA A 180 13.97 6.82 -7.76
C ALA A 180 13.15 5.86 -8.66
N ARG A 181 12.91 6.22 -9.93
CA ARG A 181 12.19 5.36 -10.89
C ARG A 181 12.98 4.10 -11.23
N THR A 182 14.28 4.20 -11.50
CA THR A 182 15.10 3.02 -11.80
C THR A 182 15.25 2.09 -10.59
N ALA A 183 15.39 2.64 -9.38
CA ALA A 183 15.42 1.85 -8.15
C ALA A 183 14.10 1.08 -7.93
N ALA A 184 12.95 1.74 -8.14
CA ALA A 184 11.64 1.10 -8.06
C ALA A 184 11.48 -0.03 -9.09
N TYR A 185 11.95 0.20 -10.31
CA TYR A 185 11.92 -0.77 -11.39
C TYR A 185 12.73 -2.03 -11.07
N ASP A 186 13.97 -1.85 -10.64
CA ASP A 186 14.85 -2.97 -10.27
C ASP A 186 14.30 -3.74 -9.05
N ALA A 187 13.71 -3.04 -8.08
CA ALA A 187 13.05 -3.68 -6.94
C ALA A 187 11.87 -4.56 -7.36
N ALA A 188 11.03 -4.09 -8.29
CA ALA A 188 9.90 -4.86 -8.82
C ALA A 188 10.36 -6.11 -9.58
N ILE A 189 11.39 -5.98 -10.42
CA ILE A 189 11.99 -7.11 -11.15
C ILE A 189 12.56 -8.14 -10.18
N SER A 190 13.37 -7.70 -9.22
CA SER A 190 13.98 -8.59 -8.22
C SER A 190 12.92 -9.37 -7.43
N ALA A 191 11.89 -8.69 -6.95
CA ALA A 191 10.81 -9.33 -6.19
C ALA A 191 10.02 -10.35 -7.03
N HIS A 192 9.76 -10.05 -8.32
CA HIS A 192 9.08 -10.96 -9.22
C HIS A 192 9.93 -12.21 -9.50
N LEU A 193 11.19 -12.05 -9.90
CA LEU A 193 12.08 -13.16 -10.24
C LEU A 193 12.35 -14.07 -9.04
N GLN A 194 12.49 -13.53 -7.83
CA GLN A 194 12.64 -14.35 -6.62
C GLN A 194 11.44 -15.28 -6.42
N ARG A 195 10.21 -14.79 -6.59
CA ARG A 195 8.99 -15.62 -6.47
C ARG A 195 8.91 -16.68 -7.56
N GLU A 196 9.13 -16.30 -8.82
CA GLU A 196 9.05 -17.22 -9.96
C GLU A 196 10.10 -18.32 -9.87
N PHE A 197 11.33 -17.98 -9.50
CA PHE A 197 12.42 -18.97 -9.38
C PHE A 197 12.21 -19.92 -8.19
N ALA A 198 11.70 -19.43 -7.06
CA ALA A 198 11.33 -20.29 -5.93
C ALA A 198 10.18 -21.23 -6.31
N ALA A 199 9.14 -20.73 -6.96
CA ALA A 199 8.01 -21.53 -7.43
C ALA A 199 8.47 -22.62 -8.44
N ALA A 200 9.37 -22.27 -9.36
CA ALA A 200 9.94 -23.23 -10.30
C ALA A 200 10.78 -24.31 -9.62
N ALA A 201 11.41 -24.01 -8.47
CA ALA A 201 12.12 -24.96 -7.62
C ALA A 201 11.20 -25.79 -6.70
N GLY A 202 9.88 -25.51 -6.69
CA GLY A 202 8.94 -26.16 -5.77
C GLY A 202 9.08 -25.68 -4.32
N GLU A 203 9.68 -24.52 -4.12
CA GLU A 203 9.92 -23.91 -2.80
C GLU A 203 8.87 -22.84 -2.50
N ALA A 204 8.54 -22.66 -1.21
CA ALA A 204 7.78 -21.49 -0.78
C ALA A 204 8.60 -20.21 -1.07
N ALA A 205 7.91 -19.11 -1.41
CA ALA A 205 8.60 -17.84 -1.64
C ALA A 205 9.43 -17.46 -0.40
N PRO A 206 10.76 -17.39 -0.50
CA PRO A 206 11.62 -17.15 0.65
C PRO A 206 11.48 -15.71 1.14
N LEU A 207 11.77 -15.48 2.41
CA LEU A 207 12.06 -14.13 2.90
C LEU A 207 13.28 -13.60 2.15
N PRO A 208 13.23 -12.41 1.52
CA PRO A 208 14.31 -11.92 0.69
C PRO A 208 15.56 -11.64 1.53
N GLU A 209 16.75 -12.00 1.02
CA GLU A 209 18.03 -11.66 1.65
C GLU A 209 18.26 -10.14 1.71
N SER A 210 17.71 -9.40 0.75
CA SER A 210 17.76 -7.95 0.69
C SER A 210 16.36 -7.38 0.48
N LEU A 211 15.91 -6.56 1.43
CA LEU A 211 14.61 -5.90 1.37
C LEU A 211 14.71 -4.57 0.61
N ALA A 212 14.14 -4.52 -0.58
CA ALA A 212 13.99 -3.29 -1.35
C ALA A 212 12.56 -2.75 -1.19
N LEU A 213 12.45 -1.53 -0.67
CA LEU A 213 11.16 -0.85 -0.50
C LEU A 213 11.08 0.32 -1.47
N SER A 214 10.10 0.29 -2.34
CA SER A 214 9.79 1.40 -3.21
C SER A 214 8.29 1.66 -3.18
N ALA A 215 7.93 2.87 -2.74
CA ALA A 215 6.54 3.31 -2.73
C ALA A 215 6.46 4.77 -3.14
N ARG A 216 5.54 5.09 -4.05
CA ARG A 216 5.24 6.46 -4.44
C ARG A 216 4.53 7.17 -3.29
N ARG A 217 4.88 8.46 -3.05
CA ARG A 217 4.10 9.28 -2.12
C ARG A 217 2.71 9.51 -2.70
N ALA A 218 1.70 8.96 -2.02
CA ALA A 218 0.30 9.09 -2.40
C ALA A 218 -0.26 10.45 -1.94
N GLN A 219 0.05 10.85 -0.68
CA GLN A 219 -0.50 12.07 -0.09
C GLN A 219 0.46 12.65 0.96
N PRO A 220 0.72 13.97 0.97
CA PRO A 220 1.28 14.63 2.14
C PRO A 220 0.23 14.67 3.24
N LEU A 221 0.61 14.43 4.49
CA LEU A 221 -0.28 14.54 5.64
C LEU A 221 -0.02 15.83 6.38
N ARG A 222 -1.05 16.37 7.02
CA ARG A 222 -0.96 17.63 7.76
C ARG A 222 0.09 17.58 8.87
N TYR A 223 0.19 16.42 9.56
CA TYR A 223 1.21 16.08 10.56
C TYR A 223 1.22 14.56 10.76
N GLY A 224 2.18 14.05 11.52
CA GLY A 224 2.30 12.63 11.87
C GLY A 224 1.41 12.26 13.06
N GLU A 225 1.91 11.38 13.90
CA GLU A 225 1.22 11.01 15.14
C GLU A 225 1.03 12.22 16.05
N ASN A 226 2.02 13.12 16.07
CA ASN A 226 1.99 14.37 16.82
C ASN A 226 2.11 15.60 15.90
N PRO A 227 1.56 16.77 16.29
CA PRO A 227 1.49 17.96 15.43
C PRO A 227 2.82 18.51 14.92
N HIS A 228 3.92 18.26 15.62
CA HIS A 228 5.26 18.73 15.23
C HIS A 228 5.96 17.81 14.22
N GLN A 229 5.43 16.60 13.95
CA GLN A 229 6.02 15.62 13.06
C GLN A 229 5.49 15.81 11.63
N ARG A 230 6.41 15.89 10.65
CA ARG A 230 6.04 15.83 9.23
C ARG A 230 5.74 14.39 8.84
N ALA A 231 4.70 14.19 8.05
CA ALA A 231 4.30 12.87 7.58
C ALA A 231 3.76 12.89 6.15
N ALA A 232 3.75 11.74 5.52
CA ALA A 232 3.11 11.49 4.25
C ALA A 232 2.68 10.02 4.16
N LEU A 233 1.65 9.76 3.36
CA LEU A 233 1.22 8.43 2.98
C LEU A 233 1.95 8.01 1.71
N TYR A 234 2.44 6.78 1.69
CA TYR A 234 3.10 6.17 0.53
C TYR A 234 2.38 4.89 0.12
N GLY A 235 2.47 4.53 -1.15
CA GLY A 235 1.91 3.28 -1.69
C GLY A 235 0.52 3.44 -2.31
N ALA A 236 -0.15 2.31 -2.46
CA ALA A 236 -1.38 2.13 -3.25
C ALA A 236 -2.68 2.26 -2.41
N PHE A 237 -2.64 2.93 -1.28
CA PHE A 237 -3.80 3.06 -0.37
C PHE A 237 -5.08 3.50 -1.11
N GLY A 238 -4.98 4.45 -2.05
CA GLY A 238 -6.11 4.97 -2.81
C GLY A 238 -6.71 3.97 -3.81
N GLU A 239 -6.06 2.85 -4.08
CA GLU A 239 -6.59 1.75 -4.91
C GLU A 239 -7.56 0.87 -4.13
N HIS A 240 -7.43 0.84 -2.80
CA HIS A 240 -8.24 0.04 -1.89
C HIS A 240 -9.28 0.86 -1.13
N PHE A 241 -9.00 2.13 -0.88
CA PHE A 241 -9.85 3.01 -0.07
C PHE A 241 -10.22 4.28 -0.83
N ARG A 242 -11.50 4.52 -0.98
CA ARG A 242 -12.06 5.71 -1.62
C ARG A 242 -12.81 6.59 -0.61
N GLN A 243 -12.26 7.74 -0.28
CA GLN A 243 -12.96 8.70 0.58
C GLN A 243 -14.07 9.42 -0.22
N LEU A 244 -15.32 9.34 0.27
CA LEU A 244 -16.50 9.94 -0.36
C LEU A 244 -16.84 11.30 0.25
N HIS A 245 -16.54 11.52 1.53
CA HIS A 245 -16.97 12.68 2.28
C HIS A 245 -16.02 13.00 3.43
N GLY A 246 -16.10 14.24 3.93
CA GLY A 246 -15.45 14.71 5.15
C GLY A 246 -14.08 15.35 4.94
N LYS A 247 -13.41 15.63 6.05
CA LYS A 247 -12.02 16.15 6.05
C LYS A 247 -11.03 15.10 5.57
N GLU A 248 -9.85 15.56 5.15
CA GLU A 248 -8.74 14.67 4.85
C GLU A 248 -8.44 13.71 6.01
N LEU A 249 -8.05 12.48 5.66
CA LEU A 249 -7.61 11.49 6.64
C LEU A 249 -6.28 11.93 7.27
N SER A 250 -6.22 11.93 8.59
CA SER A 250 -4.99 12.17 9.35
C SER A 250 -4.17 10.88 9.46
N TYR A 251 -2.93 11.01 9.94
CA TYR A 251 -2.06 9.87 10.24
C TYR A 251 -2.76 8.83 11.15
N ASN A 252 -3.36 9.30 12.26
CA ASN A 252 -4.07 8.41 13.18
C ASN A 252 -5.36 7.84 12.57
N ASN A 253 -6.08 8.63 11.74
CA ASN A 253 -7.25 8.07 11.03
C ASN A 253 -6.86 6.94 10.08
N LEU A 254 -5.73 7.04 9.37
CA LEU A 254 -5.24 5.98 8.50
C LEU A 254 -4.90 4.70 9.27
N LEU A 255 -4.24 4.82 10.41
CA LEU A 255 -3.94 3.67 11.27
C LEU A 255 -5.22 2.99 11.78
N ASP A 256 -6.15 3.78 12.33
CA ASP A 256 -7.38 3.24 12.90
C ASP A 256 -8.30 2.66 11.82
N LEU A 257 -8.40 3.31 10.65
CA LEU A 257 -9.19 2.84 9.51
C LEU A 257 -8.66 1.51 8.96
N THR A 258 -7.34 1.37 8.82
CA THR A 258 -6.76 0.11 8.32
C THR A 258 -6.94 -1.02 9.32
N ALA A 259 -6.79 -0.76 10.62
CA ALA A 259 -7.08 -1.74 11.66
C ALA A 259 -8.57 -2.16 11.65
N ALA A 260 -9.49 -1.21 11.47
CA ALA A 260 -10.91 -1.48 11.40
C ALA A 260 -11.29 -2.29 10.15
N ALA A 261 -10.70 -1.97 8.99
CA ALA A 261 -10.89 -2.71 7.75
C ALA A 261 -10.35 -4.14 7.84
N GLN A 262 -9.21 -4.34 8.49
CA GLN A 262 -8.64 -5.67 8.71
C GLN A 262 -9.51 -6.52 9.64
N LEU A 263 -9.99 -5.96 10.75
CA LEU A 263 -10.88 -6.68 11.66
C LEU A 263 -12.19 -7.06 10.98
N ILE A 264 -12.85 -6.12 10.28
CA ILE A 264 -14.14 -6.41 9.68
C ILE A 264 -14.05 -7.40 8.51
N ALA A 265 -12.91 -7.49 7.85
CA ALA A 265 -12.64 -8.46 6.79
C ALA A 265 -12.68 -9.92 7.28
N GLU A 266 -12.41 -10.18 8.57
CA GLU A 266 -12.58 -11.51 9.19
C GLU A 266 -14.04 -12.02 9.11
N PHE A 267 -14.99 -11.11 8.91
CA PHE A 267 -16.43 -11.38 8.82
C PHE A 267 -16.96 -11.23 7.41
N ALA A 268 -16.10 -11.26 6.39
CA ALA A 268 -16.52 -11.21 4.98
C ALA A 268 -17.41 -12.42 4.65
N GLY A 269 -18.59 -12.15 4.07
CA GLY A 269 -19.57 -13.19 3.73
C GLY A 269 -20.42 -13.70 4.90
N ASP A 270 -20.16 -13.26 6.13
CA ASP A 270 -20.98 -13.58 7.29
C ASP A 270 -22.25 -12.72 7.38
N ALA A 271 -23.06 -12.99 8.42
CA ALA A 271 -24.19 -12.13 8.82
C ALA A 271 -23.73 -10.67 9.01
N PRO A 272 -24.66 -9.70 8.92
CA PRO A 272 -24.35 -8.29 9.15
C PRO A 272 -23.54 -8.08 10.43
N THR A 273 -22.32 -7.58 10.28
CA THR A 273 -21.36 -7.38 11.36
C THR A 273 -20.86 -5.94 11.36
N LEU A 274 -20.72 -5.39 12.56
CA LEU A 274 -20.19 -4.06 12.79
C LEU A 274 -19.13 -4.09 13.89
N ALA A 275 -18.01 -3.42 13.65
CA ALA A 275 -16.93 -3.22 14.60
C ALA A 275 -16.74 -1.73 14.87
N ILE A 276 -16.52 -1.37 16.13
CA ILE A 276 -16.17 -0.03 16.58
C ILE A 276 -14.76 -0.08 17.15
N LEU A 277 -13.85 0.71 16.59
CA LEU A 277 -12.45 0.75 17.01
C LEU A 277 -12.04 2.13 17.48
N LYS A 278 -11.06 2.18 18.36
CA LYS A 278 -10.36 3.39 18.75
C LYS A 278 -8.91 3.05 19.11
N HIS A 279 -7.96 3.85 18.57
CA HIS A 279 -6.53 3.61 18.76
C HIS A 279 -6.13 2.17 18.38
N THR A 280 -6.60 1.75 17.20
CA THR A 280 -6.39 0.42 16.60
C THR A 280 -6.97 -0.78 17.38
N ASN A 281 -7.67 -0.58 18.50
CA ASN A 281 -8.30 -1.65 19.27
C ASN A 281 -9.82 -1.59 19.17
N PRO A 282 -10.52 -2.74 19.14
CA PRO A 282 -11.96 -2.74 19.17
C PRO A 282 -12.50 -2.30 20.55
N CYS A 283 -13.51 -1.42 20.52
CA CYS A 283 -14.35 -1.10 21.66
C CYS A 283 -15.50 -2.09 21.77
N GLY A 284 -15.96 -2.62 20.66
CA GLY A 284 -17.00 -3.62 20.57
C GLY A 284 -17.19 -4.11 19.14
N VAL A 285 -17.63 -5.38 19.03
CA VAL A 285 -17.99 -6.02 17.76
C VAL A 285 -19.32 -6.74 17.97
N GLY A 286 -20.23 -6.60 17.01
CA GLY A 286 -21.54 -7.22 17.04
C GLY A 286 -21.99 -7.74 15.69
N GLN A 287 -22.72 -8.84 15.70
CA GLN A 287 -23.44 -9.41 14.57
C GLN A 287 -24.96 -9.32 14.81
N GLY A 288 -25.76 -9.21 13.76
CA GLY A 288 -27.20 -9.17 13.88
C GLY A 288 -27.91 -9.63 12.61
N ALA A 289 -29.25 -9.62 12.63
CA ALA A 289 -30.07 -9.85 11.44
C ALA A 289 -29.95 -8.67 10.42
N GLY A 290 -29.52 -7.49 10.90
CA GLY A 290 -29.20 -6.30 10.11
C GLY A 290 -28.11 -5.49 10.80
N LEU A 291 -27.53 -4.50 10.06
CA LEU A 291 -26.46 -3.66 10.57
C LEU A 291 -26.88 -2.80 11.79
N ARG A 292 -28.16 -2.44 11.88
CA ARG A 292 -28.69 -1.73 13.06
C ARG A 292 -28.55 -2.57 14.34
N GLU A 293 -28.94 -3.83 14.29
CA GLU A 293 -28.81 -4.73 15.42
C GLU A 293 -27.33 -5.03 15.74
N ALA A 294 -26.51 -5.18 14.71
CA ALA A 294 -25.06 -5.32 14.85
C ALA A 294 -24.45 -4.12 15.57
N TRP A 295 -24.89 -2.90 15.24
CA TRP A 295 -24.50 -1.67 15.94
C TRP A 295 -24.91 -1.70 17.41
N ASP A 296 -26.16 -2.00 17.71
CA ASP A 296 -26.68 -2.01 19.08
C ASP A 296 -25.88 -2.99 19.96
N ARG A 297 -25.52 -4.15 19.41
CA ARG A 297 -24.68 -5.16 20.08
C ARG A 297 -23.24 -4.72 20.28
N ALA A 298 -22.61 -4.16 19.23
CA ALA A 298 -21.24 -3.65 19.30
C ALA A 298 -21.11 -2.50 20.30
N PHE A 299 -22.03 -1.53 20.23
CA PHE A 299 -22.03 -0.33 21.07
C PHE A 299 -22.35 -0.66 22.55
N ALA A 300 -23.10 -1.75 22.81
CA ALA A 300 -23.36 -2.21 24.16
C ALA A 300 -22.10 -2.68 24.91
N THR A 301 -21.05 -3.14 24.21
CA THR A 301 -19.80 -3.60 24.83
C THR A 301 -19.07 -2.50 25.59
N ASP A 302 -19.06 -1.29 25.02
CA ASP A 302 -18.47 -0.09 25.64
C ASP A 302 -19.19 1.14 25.09
N ARG A 303 -19.85 1.92 25.95
CA ARG A 303 -20.61 3.12 25.55
C ARG A 303 -19.83 4.42 25.65
N GLN A 304 -18.64 4.38 26.25
CA GLN A 304 -17.82 5.57 26.46
C GLN A 304 -16.70 5.70 25.43
N ALA A 305 -15.95 4.64 25.19
CA ALA A 305 -14.81 4.64 24.28
C ALA A 305 -15.15 4.92 22.81
N PRO A 306 -16.32 4.54 22.25
CA PRO A 306 -16.72 4.81 20.86
C PRO A 306 -16.72 6.27 20.43
N PHE A 307 -16.82 7.22 21.34
CA PHE A 307 -16.76 8.64 21.01
C PHE A 307 -15.44 9.01 20.33
N GLY A 308 -15.50 9.46 19.06
CA GLY A 308 -14.33 9.74 18.22
C GLY A 308 -13.64 8.52 17.66
N GLY A 309 -14.31 7.37 17.67
CA GLY A 309 -13.81 6.11 17.09
C GLY A 309 -14.02 6.00 15.58
N VAL A 310 -13.61 4.86 15.06
CA VAL A 310 -13.80 4.40 13.68
C VAL A 310 -14.79 3.24 13.67
N ILE A 311 -15.73 3.27 12.75
CA ILE A 311 -16.75 2.24 12.58
C ILE A 311 -16.54 1.52 11.27
N ALA A 312 -16.55 0.18 11.29
CA ALA A 312 -16.42 -0.66 10.11
C ALA A 312 -17.59 -1.65 10.02
N VAL A 313 -18.08 -1.87 8.80
CA VAL A 313 -19.15 -2.83 8.51
C VAL A 313 -18.77 -3.77 7.37
N ASN A 314 -19.25 -5.03 7.42
CA ASN A 314 -18.95 -6.04 6.39
C ASN A 314 -19.92 -6.03 5.20
N GLN A 315 -20.97 -5.22 5.24
CA GLN A 315 -21.99 -5.12 4.20
C GLN A 315 -22.27 -3.64 3.86
N PRO A 316 -22.96 -3.32 2.75
CA PRO A 316 -23.36 -1.95 2.43
C PRO A 316 -24.12 -1.30 3.59
N LEU A 317 -23.65 -0.13 4.04
CA LEU A 317 -24.22 0.57 5.18
C LEU A 317 -25.57 1.17 4.82
N ASP A 318 -26.60 0.77 5.54
CA ASP A 318 -28.02 1.17 5.31
C ASP A 318 -28.44 2.41 6.13
N GLY A 319 -29.64 2.91 5.82
CA GLY A 319 -30.22 4.08 6.50
C GLY A 319 -30.42 3.88 8.00
N PRO A 320 -31.08 2.79 8.46
CA PRO A 320 -31.31 2.53 9.89
C PRO A 320 -30.03 2.46 10.74
N CYS A 321 -28.95 1.87 10.19
CA CYS A 321 -27.66 1.86 10.86
C CYS A 321 -27.02 3.25 10.86
N ALA A 322 -27.10 3.97 9.73
CA ALA A 322 -26.56 5.32 9.60
C ALA A 322 -27.20 6.30 10.60
N GLU A 323 -28.51 6.21 10.84
CA GLU A 323 -29.22 7.00 11.83
C GLU A 323 -28.67 6.76 13.24
N ALA A 324 -28.52 5.50 13.63
CA ALA A 324 -27.99 5.13 14.93
C ALA A 324 -26.53 5.57 15.13
N VAL A 325 -25.67 5.31 14.15
CA VAL A 325 -24.27 5.74 14.19
C VAL A 325 -24.16 7.28 14.25
N ALA A 326 -25.10 7.99 13.63
CA ALA A 326 -25.11 9.45 13.65
C ALA A 326 -25.41 10.04 15.03
N GLU A 327 -25.89 9.29 15.99
CA GLU A 327 -26.16 9.80 17.36
C GLU A 327 -24.88 10.13 18.13
N ILE A 328 -23.75 9.49 17.78
CA ILE A 328 -22.47 9.75 18.43
C ILE A 328 -21.50 10.47 17.47
N PHE A 329 -20.46 11.05 18.05
CA PHE A 329 -19.34 11.58 17.26
C PHE A 329 -18.43 10.41 16.85
N SER A 330 -18.22 10.25 15.54
CA SER A 330 -17.26 9.32 14.96
C SER A 330 -16.31 10.04 14.01
N GLU A 331 -15.07 9.61 13.92
CA GLU A 331 -14.05 10.18 13.05
C GLU A 331 -14.16 9.64 11.62
N VAL A 332 -14.34 8.33 11.47
CA VAL A 332 -14.38 7.64 10.20
C VAL A 332 -15.44 6.52 10.22
N ILE A 333 -16.14 6.34 9.12
CA ILE A 333 -16.94 5.15 8.85
C ILE A 333 -16.41 4.49 7.59
N VAL A 334 -16.11 3.20 7.66
CA VAL A 334 -15.65 2.39 6.53
C VAL A 334 -16.65 1.29 6.22
N ALA A 335 -17.03 1.17 4.94
CA ALA A 335 -17.98 0.20 4.46
C ALA A 335 -17.61 -0.24 3.03
N PRO A 336 -18.06 -1.43 2.57
CA PRO A 336 -17.89 -1.82 1.17
C PRO A 336 -18.70 -0.93 0.21
N ALA A 337 -19.82 -0.35 0.69
CA ALA A 337 -20.63 0.63 -0.01
C ALA A 337 -21.52 1.38 0.99
N PHE A 338 -22.13 2.49 0.56
CA PHE A 338 -23.12 3.24 1.33
C PHE A 338 -24.40 3.36 0.54
N ALA A 339 -25.53 3.01 1.15
CA ALA A 339 -26.83 3.26 0.56
C ALA A 339 -27.11 4.78 0.45
N PRO A 340 -27.90 5.25 -0.55
CA PRO A 340 -28.18 6.67 -0.72
C PRO A 340 -28.78 7.33 0.53
N GLU A 341 -29.67 6.66 1.24
CA GLU A 341 -30.28 7.11 2.49
C GLU A 341 -29.25 7.23 3.61
N ALA A 342 -28.27 6.34 3.69
CA ALA A 342 -27.16 6.42 4.64
C ALA A 342 -26.28 7.65 4.36
N LEU A 343 -25.93 7.90 3.10
CA LEU A 343 -25.20 9.09 2.70
C LEU A 343 -25.96 10.36 3.06
N ALA A 344 -27.29 10.41 2.81
CA ALA A 344 -28.12 11.56 3.12
C ALA A 344 -28.14 11.92 4.62
N VAL A 345 -28.02 10.93 5.50
CA VAL A 345 -27.90 11.12 6.95
C VAL A 345 -26.50 11.57 7.34
N LEU A 346 -25.48 10.83 6.93
CA LEU A 346 -24.11 10.97 7.42
C LEU A 346 -23.39 12.22 6.87
N GLN A 347 -23.67 12.64 5.65
CA GLN A 347 -23.08 13.83 5.03
C GLN A 347 -23.51 15.15 5.69
N LYS A 348 -24.54 15.15 6.53
CA LYS A 348 -24.88 16.30 7.37
C LYS A 348 -23.76 16.64 8.35
N LYS A 349 -22.91 15.66 8.71
CA LYS A 349 -21.75 15.83 9.58
C LYS A 349 -20.51 16.16 8.75
N LYS A 350 -20.27 17.44 8.49
CA LYS A 350 -19.23 17.97 7.58
C LYS A 350 -17.81 17.41 7.79
N ASN A 351 -17.48 16.99 9.00
CA ASN A 351 -16.13 16.52 9.35
C ASN A 351 -15.98 14.98 9.34
N LEU A 352 -17.10 14.25 9.32
CA LEU A 352 -17.12 12.80 9.33
C LEU A 352 -16.58 12.26 8.00
N ARG A 353 -15.58 11.38 8.05
CA ARG A 353 -15.02 10.75 6.85
C ARG A 353 -15.80 9.50 6.54
N LEU A 354 -16.33 9.43 5.32
CA LEU A 354 -16.98 8.24 4.77
C LEU A 354 -16.02 7.63 3.76
N VAL A 355 -15.64 6.39 3.99
CA VAL A 355 -14.63 5.70 3.18
C VAL A 355 -15.18 4.36 2.69
N GLU A 356 -15.20 4.20 1.38
CA GLU A 356 -15.44 2.89 0.77
C GLU A 356 -14.16 2.08 0.75
N VAL A 357 -14.26 0.80 1.08
CA VAL A 357 -13.18 -0.18 0.93
C VAL A 357 -13.56 -1.15 -0.18
N SER A 358 -12.71 -1.26 -1.21
CA SER A 358 -12.85 -2.28 -2.24
C SER A 358 -12.52 -3.65 -1.63
N GLY A 359 -13.52 -4.55 -1.67
CA GLY A 359 -13.44 -5.85 -1.01
C GLY A 359 -12.35 -6.76 -1.57
N GLY A 360 -11.85 -7.64 -0.71
CA GLY A 360 -11.07 -8.82 -1.06
C GLY A 360 -9.60 -8.81 -0.65
N GLU A 361 -8.88 -7.69 -0.73
CA GLU A 361 -7.43 -7.69 -0.46
C GLU A 361 -7.05 -7.43 1.01
N ALA A 362 -7.93 -6.86 1.82
CA ALA A 362 -7.65 -6.70 3.26
C ALA A 362 -7.45 -8.05 3.98
N ALA A 363 -8.05 -9.11 3.45
CA ALA A 363 -7.92 -10.49 3.92
C ALA A 363 -6.96 -11.35 3.08
N ALA A 364 -6.52 -10.87 1.89
CA ALA A 364 -5.59 -11.63 1.06
C ALA A 364 -4.20 -11.68 1.70
N GLY A 365 -3.53 -12.81 1.54
CA GLY A 365 -2.14 -12.99 1.99
C GLY A 365 -1.23 -11.86 1.47
N GLY A 366 -0.07 -11.71 2.08
CA GLY A 366 0.90 -10.68 1.73
C GLY A 366 1.86 -10.45 2.89
N TRP A 367 2.70 -9.45 2.73
CA TRP A 367 3.70 -9.11 3.74
C TRP A 367 3.21 -7.98 4.64
N ASP A 368 3.49 -8.12 5.93
CA ASP A 368 3.35 -7.05 6.93
C ASP A 368 4.73 -6.54 7.29
N LEU A 369 4.95 -5.24 7.09
CA LEU A 369 6.23 -4.58 7.33
C LEU A 369 6.10 -3.61 8.50
N ARG A 370 6.95 -3.77 9.50
CA ARG A 370 6.99 -2.91 10.68
C ARG A 370 8.35 -2.28 10.89
N GLY A 371 8.43 -0.96 10.93
CA GLY A 371 9.61 -0.24 11.41
C GLY A 371 9.78 -0.42 12.92
N VAL A 372 10.98 -0.82 13.34
CA VAL A 372 11.31 -1.01 14.77
C VAL A 372 12.37 -0.01 15.26
N GLY A 373 12.66 1.02 14.44
CA GLY A 373 13.69 2.00 14.73
C GLY A 373 15.09 1.52 14.31
N PHE A 374 16.08 2.38 14.53
CA PHE A 374 17.49 2.09 14.24
C PHE A 374 17.76 1.62 12.80
N GLY A 375 16.96 2.07 11.82
CA GLY A 375 17.06 1.63 10.43
C GLY A 375 16.65 0.18 10.17
N SER A 376 15.93 -0.44 11.10
CA SER A 376 15.57 -1.87 11.05
C SER A 376 14.07 -2.07 10.85
N TYR A 377 13.73 -3.18 10.21
CA TYR A 377 12.37 -3.58 9.87
C TYR A 377 12.13 -5.04 10.25
N LEU A 378 10.92 -5.33 10.68
CA LEU A 378 10.40 -6.69 10.74
C LEU A 378 9.51 -6.91 9.53
N LEU A 379 9.71 -8.02 8.85
CA LEU A 379 8.89 -8.48 7.74
C LEU A 379 8.31 -9.82 8.12
N GLN A 380 6.99 -9.97 8.02
CA GLN A 380 6.29 -11.21 8.26
C GLN A 380 5.17 -11.43 7.26
N GLU A 381 4.72 -12.66 7.09
CA GLU A 381 3.47 -12.92 6.40
C GLU A 381 2.30 -12.35 7.21
N ARG A 382 1.30 -11.83 6.51
CA ARG A 382 0.05 -11.44 7.19
C ARG A 382 -0.61 -12.67 7.78
N ASP A 383 -1.15 -12.51 8.99
CA ASP A 383 -1.98 -13.54 9.61
C ASP A 383 -3.34 -13.63 8.88
N ALA A 384 -3.37 -14.37 7.79
CA ALA A 384 -4.57 -14.67 7.02
C ALA A 384 -5.21 -16.00 7.46
N LYS A 385 -4.69 -16.65 8.51
CA LYS A 385 -5.17 -17.95 8.96
C LYS A 385 -6.56 -17.81 9.59
N SER A 386 -7.53 -18.54 9.03
CA SER A 386 -8.83 -18.83 9.66
C SER A 386 -8.78 -20.23 10.24
N VAL A 387 -9.10 -20.36 11.52
CA VAL A 387 -9.06 -21.66 12.23
C VAL A 387 -10.40 -22.38 12.05
N GLY A 388 -10.39 -23.53 11.37
CA GLY A 388 -11.52 -24.43 11.21
C GLY A 388 -11.84 -25.18 12.52
N ALA A 389 -13.01 -25.80 12.58
CA ALA A 389 -13.41 -26.59 13.76
C ALA A 389 -12.51 -27.81 13.95
N GLU A 390 -12.04 -28.39 12.88
CA GLU A 390 -11.16 -29.55 12.82
C GLU A 390 -9.76 -29.27 13.36
N GLU A 391 -9.34 -28.00 13.41
CA GLU A 391 -8.06 -27.61 14.00
C GLU A 391 -8.14 -27.37 15.51
N LEU A 392 -9.36 -27.31 16.08
CA LEU A 392 -9.56 -27.12 17.50
C LEU A 392 -9.38 -28.43 18.27
N LYS A 393 -8.51 -28.42 19.24
CA LYS A 393 -8.28 -29.58 20.12
C LYS A 393 -8.93 -29.35 21.48
N VAL A 394 -9.85 -30.24 21.87
CA VAL A 394 -10.41 -30.25 23.22
C VAL A 394 -9.38 -30.85 24.18
N VAL A 395 -8.97 -30.08 25.19
CA VAL A 395 -7.95 -30.46 26.17
C VAL A 395 -8.53 -30.64 27.59
N THR A 396 -9.82 -30.47 27.73
CA THR A 396 -10.57 -30.59 28.99
C THR A 396 -11.46 -31.83 28.96
N HIS A 397 -11.96 -32.27 30.14
CA HIS A 397 -12.88 -33.41 30.23
C HIS A 397 -14.22 -33.16 29.52
N ARG A 398 -14.69 -31.91 29.56
CA ARG A 398 -15.93 -31.49 28.90
C ARG A 398 -15.61 -30.87 27.53
N ALA A 399 -16.23 -31.37 26.50
CA ALA A 399 -16.22 -30.69 25.20
C ALA A 399 -17.12 -29.44 25.23
N PRO A 400 -16.78 -28.41 24.45
CA PRO A 400 -17.64 -27.24 24.28
C PRO A 400 -18.95 -27.62 23.57
N THR A 401 -20.03 -26.96 23.91
CA THR A 401 -21.30 -27.02 23.20
C THR A 401 -21.22 -26.29 21.86
N ASP A 402 -22.17 -26.54 20.98
CA ASP A 402 -22.24 -25.79 19.68
C ASP A 402 -22.39 -24.28 19.87
N ALA A 403 -23.08 -23.84 20.92
CA ALA A 403 -23.23 -22.43 21.29
C ALA A 403 -21.89 -21.82 21.71
N GLU A 404 -21.16 -22.53 22.57
CA GLU A 404 -19.80 -22.13 22.98
C GLU A 404 -18.82 -22.12 21.82
N LEU A 405 -18.88 -23.11 20.90
CA LEU A 405 -18.04 -23.13 19.70
C LEU A 405 -18.33 -21.92 18.79
N ARG A 406 -19.59 -21.54 18.60
CA ARG A 406 -19.93 -20.31 17.84
C ARG A 406 -19.36 -19.06 18.51
N ALA A 407 -19.52 -18.94 19.82
CA ALA A 407 -19.00 -17.81 20.59
C ALA A 407 -17.44 -17.77 20.55
N MET A 408 -16.78 -18.91 20.68
CA MET A 408 -15.31 -19.01 20.57
C MET A 408 -14.83 -18.58 19.19
N ARG A 409 -15.47 -19.03 18.09
CA ARG A 409 -15.10 -18.65 16.73
C ARG A 409 -15.29 -17.17 16.49
N PHE A 410 -16.36 -16.58 16.99
CA PHE A 410 -16.57 -15.14 16.92
C PHE A 410 -15.49 -14.39 17.68
N GLY A 411 -15.29 -14.71 18.96
CA GLY A 411 -14.30 -14.05 19.81
C GLY A 411 -12.86 -14.26 19.36
N TRP A 412 -12.54 -15.43 18.76
CA TRP A 412 -11.22 -15.75 18.20
C TRP A 412 -10.83 -14.81 17.08
N ARG A 413 -11.73 -14.55 16.13
CA ARG A 413 -11.52 -13.60 15.05
C ARG A 413 -11.31 -12.17 15.56
N VAL A 414 -12.00 -11.81 16.64
CA VAL A 414 -11.85 -10.48 17.24
C VAL A 414 -10.55 -10.36 18.03
N VAL A 415 -10.19 -11.37 18.85
CA VAL A 415 -8.99 -11.28 19.70
C VAL A 415 -7.69 -11.20 18.93
N LYS A 416 -7.64 -11.78 17.72
CA LYS A 416 -6.56 -11.66 16.75
C LYS A 416 -6.16 -10.20 16.46
N HIS A 417 -7.13 -9.28 16.48
CA HIS A 417 -6.96 -7.85 16.20
C HIS A 417 -6.85 -6.97 17.45
N VAL A 418 -6.69 -7.58 18.63
CA VAL A 418 -6.54 -6.85 19.90
C VAL A 418 -5.09 -6.82 20.33
N LYS A 419 -4.62 -5.67 20.76
CA LYS A 419 -3.25 -5.48 21.25
C LYS A 419 -2.95 -6.40 22.44
N SER A 420 -1.90 -7.19 22.35
CA SER A 420 -1.43 -8.13 23.39
C SER A 420 -0.96 -7.39 24.67
N ASN A 421 -1.10 -7.96 25.87
CA ASN A 421 -1.91 -9.14 26.15
C ASN A 421 -3.39 -8.80 26.03
N ALA A 422 -4.14 -9.69 25.41
CA ALA A 422 -5.55 -9.48 25.09
C ALA A 422 -6.44 -10.60 25.64
N ILE A 423 -7.53 -10.21 26.28
CA ILE A 423 -8.62 -11.10 26.68
C ILE A 423 -9.94 -10.52 26.23
N ILE A 424 -10.75 -11.36 25.60
CA ILE A 424 -12.13 -11.04 25.21
C ILE A 424 -13.10 -12.01 25.86
N TYR A 425 -14.16 -11.49 26.45
CA TYR A 425 -15.35 -12.25 26.78
C TYR A 425 -16.38 -12.06 25.67
N ALA A 426 -16.90 -13.17 25.15
CA ALA A 426 -17.78 -13.15 23.98
C ALA A 426 -19.00 -14.05 24.14
N GLY A 427 -20.11 -13.60 23.57
CA GLY A 427 -21.26 -14.41 23.17
C GLY A 427 -21.11 -14.90 21.74
N ALA A 428 -22.15 -15.57 21.23
CA ALA A 428 -22.13 -16.11 19.86
C ALA A 428 -22.17 -15.02 18.77
N ASP A 429 -22.57 -13.81 19.10
CA ASP A 429 -22.87 -12.72 18.18
C ASP A 429 -22.35 -11.34 18.62
N ARG A 430 -21.60 -11.28 19.72
CA ARG A 430 -21.06 -10.02 20.23
C ARG A 430 -19.89 -10.21 21.17
N THR A 431 -19.10 -9.17 21.33
CA THR A 431 -18.19 -8.99 22.45
C THR A 431 -18.98 -8.54 23.68
N LEU A 432 -18.56 -9.00 24.85
CA LEU A 432 -19.15 -8.61 26.15
C LEU A 432 -18.18 -7.78 26.99
N GLY A 433 -16.88 -8.05 26.86
CA GLY A 433 -15.84 -7.29 27.51
C GLY A 433 -14.50 -7.48 26.82
N ILE A 434 -13.72 -6.43 26.70
CA ILE A 434 -12.43 -6.42 25.99
C ILE A 434 -11.36 -5.82 26.89
N GLY A 435 -10.32 -6.58 27.17
CA GLY A 435 -9.10 -6.12 27.84
C GLY A 435 -7.93 -6.19 26.89
N ALA A 436 -7.38 -5.02 26.52
CA ALA A 436 -6.36 -4.86 25.49
C ALA A 436 -5.07 -4.26 26.05
N GLY A 437 -3.92 -4.68 25.53
CA GLY A 437 -2.63 -4.01 25.73
C GLY A 437 -2.10 -4.05 27.16
N GLN A 438 -2.43 -5.07 27.95
CA GLN A 438 -2.00 -5.16 29.34
C GLN A 438 -0.68 -5.93 29.48
N MET A 439 0.11 -5.58 30.52
CA MET A 439 1.37 -6.26 30.81
C MET A 439 1.15 -7.69 31.32
N SER A 440 0.01 -7.96 31.94
CA SER A 440 -0.35 -9.31 32.35
C SER A 440 -1.70 -9.74 31.79
N ARG A 441 -1.85 -11.05 31.54
CA ARG A 441 -3.10 -11.63 31.01
C ARG A 441 -4.22 -11.57 32.04
N VAL A 442 -3.88 -11.69 33.31
CA VAL A 442 -4.84 -11.55 34.43
C VAL A 442 -5.41 -10.12 34.48
N ASP A 443 -4.56 -9.10 34.25
CA ASP A 443 -5.04 -7.72 34.23
C ASP A 443 -5.89 -7.44 32.99
N ALA A 444 -5.55 -8.02 31.81
CA ALA A 444 -6.40 -7.96 30.65
C ALA A 444 -7.79 -8.58 30.93
N SER A 445 -7.83 -9.72 31.61
CA SER A 445 -9.09 -10.35 32.04
C SER A 445 -9.88 -9.45 33.00
N ARG A 446 -9.24 -8.93 34.04
CA ARG A 446 -9.87 -8.02 35.00
C ARG A 446 -10.43 -6.76 34.35
N LEU A 447 -9.67 -6.17 33.42
CA LEU A 447 -10.12 -5.01 32.65
C LEU A 447 -11.36 -5.32 31.81
N ALA A 448 -11.40 -6.48 31.17
CA ALA A 448 -12.55 -6.91 30.38
C ALA A 448 -13.79 -7.12 31.24
N VAL A 449 -13.64 -7.78 32.42
CA VAL A 449 -14.70 -7.98 33.39
C VAL A 449 -15.23 -6.66 33.95
N TRP A 450 -14.32 -5.76 34.32
CA TRP A 450 -14.70 -4.43 34.82
C TRP A 450 -15.49 -3.64 33.77
N LYS A 451 -15.03 -3.62 32.51
CA LYS A 451 -15.74 -2.96 31.43
C LYS A 451 -17.11 -3.55 31.15
N ALA A 452 -17.25 -4.86 31.17
CA ALA A 452 -18.54 -5.52 31.04
C ALA A 452 -19.52 -5.08 32.13
N GLY A 453 -19.04 -5.02 33.40
CA GLY A 453 -19.82 -4.53 34.51
C GLY A 453 -20.27 -3.08 34.36
N GLU A 454 -19.37 -2.17 33.97
CA GLU A 454 -19.72 -0.77 33.67
C GLU A 454 -20.76 -0.62 32.54
N ALA A 455 -20.71 -1.54 31.56
CA ALA A 455 -21.69 -1.59 30.47
C ALA A 455 -23.02 -2.27 30.87
N GLY A 456 -23.11 -2.83 32.06
CA GLY A 456 -24.28 -3.58 32.54
C GLY A 456 -24.48 -4.93 31.82
N LEU A 457 -23.40 -5.53 31.31
CA LEU A 457 -23.44 -6.81 30.62
C LEU A 457 -23.08 -7.95 31.55
N GLU A 458 -23.88 -9.00 31.50
CA GLU A 458 -23.64 -10.23 32.25
C GLU A 458 -22.69 -11.15 31.48
N LEU A 459 -21.71 -11.72 32.20
CA LEU A 459 -20.73 -12.67 31.67
C LEU A 459 -21.10 -14.13 31.90
N ALA A 460 -22.19 -14.40 32.61
CA ALA A 460 -22.64 -15.77 32.88
C ALA A 460 -22.93 -16.53 31.55
N GLY A 461 -22.27 -17.68 31.36
CA GLY A 461 -22.43 -18.51 30.16
C GLY A 461 -21.65 -18.05 28.94
N CYS A 462 -20.83 -17.01 29.04
CA CYS A 462 -19.98 -16.56 27.95
C CYS A 462 -18.76 -17.48 27.75
N VAL A 463 -17.97 -17.18 26.73
CA VAL A 463 -16.64 -17.77 26.49
C VAL A 463 -15.55 -16.73 26.69
N VAL A 464 -14.34 -17.18 27.06
CA VAL A 464 -13.14 -16.36 27.11
C VAL A 464 -12.21 -16.73 25.95
N CYS A 465 -11.74 -15.70 25.22
CA CYS A 465 -10.78 -15.84 24.12
C CYS A 465 -9.49 -15.09 24.48
N SER A 466 -8.34 -15.75 24.31
CA SER A 466 -7.03 -15.21 24.65
C SER A 466 -6.12 -15.21 23.43
N ASP A 467 -5.37 -14.13 23.21
CA ASP A 467 -4.39 -13.98 22.13
C ASP A 467 -3.18 -14.92 22.25
N ALA A 468 -2.92 -15.43 23.47
CA ALA A 468 -1.89 -16.42 23.75
C ALA A 468 -2.34 -17.39 24.83
N PHE A 469 -1.56 -18.45 25.08
CA PHE A 469 -1.89 -19.43 26.13
C PHE A 469 -1.85 -18.83 27.54
N PHE A 470 -2.66 -19.36 28.44
CA PHE A 470 -2.58 -19.04 29.87
C PHE A 470 -1.38 -19.76 30.48
N PRO A 471 -0.35 -19.05 30.98
CA PRO A 471 0.85 -19.68 31.52
C PRO A 471 0.59 -20.34 32.89
N PHE A 472 -0.44 -19.88 33.61
CA PHE A 472 -0.85 -20.37 34.93
C PHE A 472 -2.38 -20.50 34.99
N ALA A 473 -2.87 -21.28 35.92
CA ALA A 473 -4.30 -21.53 36.09
C ALA A 473 -5.09 -20.29 36.57
N ASP A 474 -4.42 -19.31 37.17
CA ASP A 474 -5.04 -18.11 37.77
C ASP A 474 -5.86 -17.29 36.76
N GLY A 475 -5.33 -17.11 35.55
CA GLY A 475 -6.04 -16.38 34.49
C GLY A 475 -7.30 -17.12 34.01
N LEU A 476 -7.25 -18.44 33.92
CA LEU A 476 -8.40 -19.26 33.53
C LEU A 476 -9.43 -19.37 34.68
N LEU A 477 -8.96 -19.49 35.91
CA LEU A 477 -9.82 -19.49 37.10
C LEU A 477 -10.56 -18.16 37.25
N ALA A 478 -9.86 -17.03 37.09
CA ALA A 478 -10.48 -15.71 37.10
C ALA A 478 -11.55 -15.56 35.99
N ALA A 479 -11.34 -16.16 34.82
CA ALA A 479 -12.32 -16.15 33.75
C ALA A 479 -13.56 -17.00 34.10
N ALA A 480 -13.35 -18.16 34.73
CA ALA A 480 -14.44 -19.02 35.18
C ALA A 480 -15.25 -18.35 36.32
N GLU A 481 -14.58 -17.71 37.30
CA GLU A 481 -15.21 -16.92 38.35
C GLU A 481 -16.05 -15.76 37.81
N ALA A 482 -15.62 -15.16 36.70
CA ALA A 482 -16.36 -14.11 36.00
C ALA A 482 -17.60 -14.63 35.24
N GLY A 483 -17.74 -15.96 35.07
CA GLY A 483 -18.89 -16.59 34.43
C GLY A 483 -18.61 -17.27 33.11
N ALA A 484 -17.37 -17.28 32.60
CA ALA A 484 -17.02 -17.99 31.39
C ALA A 484 -17.13 -19.52 31.58
N THR A 485 -17.79 -20.20 30.65
CA THR A 485 -18.01 -21.65 30.68
C THR A 485 -17.06 -22.42 29.76
N ALA A 486 -16.41 -21.73 28.86
CA ALA A 486 -15.41 -22.31 27.95
C ALA A 486 -14.33 -21.28 27.60
N ALA A 487 -13.16 -21.78 27.20
CA ALA A 487 -12.01 -20.95 26.82
C ALA A 487 -11.39 -21.41 25.52
N ILE A 488 -10.93 -20.45 24.68
CA ILE A 488 -10.11 -20.71 23.51
C ILE A 488 -8.79 -19.92 23.60
N GLN A 489 -7.69 -20.61 23.31
CA GLN A 489 -6.35 -20.04 23.30
C GLN A 489 -5.47 -20.76 22.26
N PRO A 490 -4.36 -20.19 21.80
CA PRO A 490 -3.36 -20.91 21.01
C PRO A 490 -2.82 -22.12 21.77
N GLY A 491 -2.52 -23.20 21.04
CA GLY A 491 -1.87 -24.37 21.62
C GLY A 491 -0.46 -24.03 22.13
N VAL A 492 -0.04 -24.67 23.23
CA VAL A 492 1.33 -24.60 23.71
C VAL A 492 2.18 -25.51 22.82
N PRO A 493 3.32 -25.09 22.22
CA PRO A 493 4.29 -26.02 21.67
C PRO A 493 4.79 -26.88 22.84
N VAL A 494 4.59 -28.17 22.72
CA VAL A 494 4.80 -29.16 23.78
C VAL A 494 6.23 -29.11 24.34
N ARG A 495 6.45 -28.38 25.41
CA ARG A 495 7.42 -28.67 26.46
C ARG A 495 6.73 -28.40 27.79
N GLY A 496 6.20 -29.41 28.36
CA GLY A 496 5.56 -29.38 29.66
C GLY A 496 4.05 -29.61 29.59
N ALA A 497 3.67 -30.86 29.52
CA ALA A 497 2.42 -31.31 30.10
C ALA A 497 2.61 -31.37 31.60
#